data_4440f990612f01a2cfda02a47b55b353
#
_entry.id   4440f990612f01a2cfda02a47b55b353
#
_cell.length_a   1.000
_cell.length_b   1.000
_cell.length_c   1.000
_cell.angle_alpha   90.00
_cell.angle_beta   90.00
_cell.angle_gamma   90.00
#
_symmetry.space_group_name_H-M   'P 1'
#
loop_
_entity.id
_entity.type
_entity.pdbx_description
1 polymer ?
#
loop_
_entity_poly.entity_id
_entity_poly.type
_entity_poly.pdbx_seq_one_letter_code
_entity_poly.pdbx_strand_id
1 'polypeptide(L)'
;MKERILETADRLFYLQGIRAVGVDTIAAEIGISKRTLYNHFPSKDELISAYLARRFRQPPSTDQPPAEQILGTFDSLERRFASKDFRGCPFVNAVAELGPEDKAVKKIAVAFKESRRVWFRDLLMQLNVANADDLATQLTLLVDGSIAQDLVRDDPLMARAAKAAARVLLKNAGVEVGNSDEAGEPRHIGKKRGSAAKAVISRASG
;
A
#
# COMPACT_ATOMS: atom_id res chain seq x y z
N MET A 1 3.69 -13.90 23.48
CA MET A 1 3.17 -12.58 23.90
C MET A 1 3.60 -11.48 22.93
N LYS A 2 4.89 -11.32 22.63
CA LYS A 2 5.39 -10.29 21.72
C LYS A 2 4.67 -10.27 20.38
N GLU A 3 4.43 -11.42 19.78
CA GLU A 3 3.70 -11.55 18.50
C GLU A 3 2.24 -11.08 18.62
N ARG A 4 1.53 -11.43 19.70
CA ARG A 4 0.15 -10.97 19.91
C ARG A 4 0.06 -9.44 20.04
N ILE A 5 1.04 -8.82 20.74
CA ILE A 5 1.11 -7.35 20.84
C ILE A 5 1.30 -6.75 19.45
N LEU A 6 2.26 -7.28 18.68
CA LEU A 6 2.58 -6.77 17.36
C LEU A 6 1.42 -6.95 16.36
N GLU A 7 0.74 -8.08 16.39
CA GLU A 7 -0.43 -8.35 15.53
C GLU A 7 -1.58 -7.39 15.83
N THR A 8 -1.87 -7.15 17.13
CA THR A 8 -2.90 -6.21 17.54
C THR A 8 -2.52 -4.77 17.17
N ALA A 9 -1.26 -4.39 17.41
CA ALA A 9 -0.75 -3.08 17.01
C ALA A 9 -0.82 -2.88 15.49
N ASP A 10 -0.44 -3.90 14.70
CA ASP A 10 -0.50 -3.87 13.23
C ASP A 10 -1.93 -3.59 12.75
N ARG A 11 -2.90 -4.30 13.29
CA ARG A 11 -4.32 -4.11 12.95
C ARG A 11 -4.82 -2.72 13.34
N LEU A 12 -4.59 -2.32 14.59
CA LEU A 12 -5.11 -1.05 15.11
C LEU A 12 -4.43 0.15 14.45
N PHE A 13 -3.10 0.16 14.32
CA PHE A 13 -2.37 1.24 13.66
C PHE A 13 -2.78 1.40 12.20
N TYR A 14 -2.99 0.30 11.49
CA TYR A 14 -3.41 0.37 10.09
C TYR A 14 -4.83 0.87 9.92
N LEU A 15 -5.77 0.40 10.75
CA LEU A 15 -7.19 0.74 10.59
C LEU A 15 -7.57 2.09 11.20
N GLN A 16 -6.96 2.46 12.32
CA GLN A 16 -7.36 3.63 13.10
C GLN A 16 -6.33 4.77 13.08
N GLY A 17 -5.11 4.48 12.64
CA GLY A 17 -3.99 5.43 12.62
C GLY A 17 -3.07 5.32 13.84
N ILE A 18 -1.82 5.63 13.62
CA ILE A 18 -0.75 5.50 14.64
C ILE A 18 -0.95 6.52 15.78
N ARG A 19 -1.35 7.75 15.44
CA ARG A 19 -1.55 8.81 16.45
C ARG A 19 -2.75 8.52 17.34
N ALA A 20 -3.84 8.03 16.77
CA ALA A 20 -5.09 7.75 17.48
C ALA A 20 -4.98 6.56 18.44
N VAL A 21 -4.10 5.59 18.15
CA VAL A 21 -3.98 4.36 18.94
C VAL A 21 -2.89 4.50 20.00
N GLY A 22 -3.30 4.54 21.28
CA GLY A 22 -2.39 4.51 22.42
C GLY A 22 -1.94 3.10 22.79
N VAL A 23 -0.82 2.99 23.51
CA VAL A 23 -0.34 1.69 24.03
C VAL A 23 -1.34 1.07 25.02
N ASP A 24 -2.11 1.90 25.74
CA ASP A 24 -3.15 1.45 26.67
C ASP A 24 -4.30 0.76 25.91
N THR A 25 -4.68 1.28 24.74
CA THR A 25 -5.68 0.66 23.87
C THR A 25 -5.22 -0.73 23.40
N ILE A 26 -3.96 -0.85 23.00
CA ILE A 26 -3.38 -2.13 22.55
C ILE A 26 -3.33 -3.12 23.72
N ALA A 27 -2.89 -2.67 24.90
CA ALA A 27 -2.81 -3.53 26.08
C ALA A 27 -4.18 -4.03 26.53
N ALA A 28 -5.18 -3.14 26.54
CA ALA A 28 -6.55 -3.48 26.90
C ALA A 28 -7.17 -4.49 25.93
N GLU A 29 -6.95 -4.31 24.61
CA GLU A 29 -7.48 -5.19 23.56
C GLU A 29 -7.04 -6.65 23.73
N ILE A 30 -5.81 -6.87 24.22
CA ILE A 30 -5.25 -8.22 24.42
C ILE A 30 -5.30 -8.70 25.87
N GLY A 31 -5.83 -7.89 26.80
CA GLY A 31 -5.99 -8.24 28.19
C GLY A 31 -4.70 -8.30 28.98
N ILE A 32 -3.75 -7.41 28.74
CA ILE A 32 -2.47 -7.32 29.47
C ILE A 32 -2.27 -5.96 30.13
N SER A 33 -1.36 -5.88 31.11
CA SER A 33 -0.98 -4.59 31.67
C SER A 33 -0.06 -3.80 30.71
N LYS A 34 -0.10 -2.46 30.82
CA LYS A 34 0.84 -1.56 30.14
C LYS A 34 2.30 -1.94 30.42
N ARG A 35 2.61 -2.32 31.67
CA ARG A 35 3.92 -2.80 32.07
C ARG A 35 4.34 -4.04 31.28
N THR A 36 3.44 -5.00 31.10
CA THR A 36 3.69 -6.20 30.30
C THR A 36 3.98 -5.83 28.83
N LEU A 37 3.26 -4.86 28.26
CA LEU A 37 3.52 -4.38 26.91
C LEU A 37 4.93 -3.79 26.80
N TYR A 38 5.32 -2.89 27.73
CA TYR A 38 6.63 -2.25 27.72
C TYR A 38 7.80 -3.21 28.00
N ASN A 39 7.56 -4.34 28.65
CA ASN A 39 8.57 -5.40 28.77
C ASN A 39 8.92 -6.03 27.42
N HIS A 40 8.04 -5.95 26.41
CA HIS A 40 8.25 -6.50 25.08
C HIS A 40 8.62 -5.44 24.03
N PHE A 41 8.12 -4.22 24.19
CA PHE A 41 8.38 -3.06 23.32
C PHE A 41 8.60 -1.84 24.21
N PRO A 42 9.86 -1.48 24.50
CA PRO A 42 10.24 -0.43 25.45
C PRO A 42 9.63 0.94 25.19
N SER A 43 9.21 1.22 23.94
CA SER A 43 8.52 2.46 23.57
C SER A 43 7.44 2.22 22.52
N LYS A 44 6.55 3.20 22.33
CA LYS A 44 5.60 3.21 21.21
C LYS A 44 6.33 3.28 19.88
N ASP A 45 7.45 3.99 19.81
CA ASP A 45 8.24 4.17 18.58
C ASP A 45 8.89 2.85 18.14
N GLU A 46 9.37 2.03 19.09
CA GLU A 46 9.83 0.68 18.78
C GLU A 46 8.70 -0.22 18.28
N LEU A 47 7.51 -0.11 18.85
CA LEU A 47 6.34 -0.85 18.39
C LEU A 47 5.90 -0.40 16.98
N ILE A 48 5.97 0.91 16.68
CA ILE A 48 5.71 1.46 15.36
C ILE A 48 6.74 0.93 14.34
N SER A 49 8.02 0.95 14.71
CA SER A 49 9.10 0.43 13.87
C SER A 49 8.90 -1.05 13.57
N ALA A 50 8.52 -1.85 14.57
CA ALA A 50 8.21 -3.27 14.41
C ALA A 50 6.96 -3.51 13.53
N TYR A 51 5.92 -2.69 13.68
CA TYR A 51 4.74 -2.70 12.81
C TYR A 51 5.12 -2.46 11.35
N LEU A 52 5.89 -1.43 11.07
CA LEU A 52 6.31 -1.12 9.70
C LEU A 52 7.23 -2.20 9.13
N ALA A 53 8.15 -2.74 9.95
CA ALA A 53 9.02 -3.86 9.56
C ALA A 53 8.20 -5.12 9.20
N ARG A 54 7.14 -5.42 9.96
CA ARG A 54 6.21 -6.53 9.67
C ARG A 54 5.51 -6.35 8.32
N ARG A 55 5.19 -5.11 7.94
CA ARG A 55 4.56 -4.76 6.66
C ARG A 55 5.54 -4.58 5.51
N PHE A 56 6.82 -4.55 5.81
CA PHE A 56 7.87 -4.50 4.79
C PHE A 56 8.02 -5.89 4.17
N ARG A 57 7.22 -6.14 3.14
CA ARG A 57 7.28 -7.41 2.41
C ARG A 57 7.78 -7.17 0.99
N GLN A 58 8.77 -7.94 0.61
CA GLN A 58 9.19 -8.04 -0.78
C GLN A 58 8.08 -8.71 -1.60
N PRO A 59 7.92 -8.35 -2.88
CA PRO A 59 7.09 -9.13 -3.78
C PRO A 59 7.54 -10.60 -3.78
N PRO A 60 6.62 -11.58 -3.83
CA PRO A 60 7.01 -12.98 -3.83
C PRO A 60 7.85 -13.29 -5.08
N SER A 61 8.88 -14.10 -4.91
CA SER A 61 9.57 -14.71 -6.03
C SER A 61 8.61 -15.67 -6.74
N THR A 62 8.48 -15.55 -8.04
CA THR A 62 7.63 -16.41 -8.86
C THR A 62 8.37 -16.81 -10.12
N ASP A 63 7.98 -17.96 -10.72
CA ASP A 63 8.53 -18.42 -12.01
C ASP A 63 7.84 -17.75 -13.21
N GLN A 64 6.96 -16.78 -12.97
CA GLN A 64 6.29 -16.04 -14.05
C GLN A 64 7.30 -15.15 -14.82
N PRO A 65 7.06 -14.94 -16.13
CA PRO A 65 7.87 -14.03 -16.92
C PRO A 65 7.94 -12.63 -16.27
N PRO A 66 9.08 -11.91 -16.36
CA PRO A 66 9.25 -10.62 -15.70
C PRO A 66 8.16 -9.59 -16.01
N ALA A 67 7.70 -9.52 -17.27
CA ALA A 67 6.62 -8.61 -17.66
C ALA A 67 5.29 -8.94 -16.94
N GLU A 68 4.98 -10.22 -16.77
CA GLU A 68 3.79 -10.67 -16.04
C GLU A 68 3.90 -10.37 -14.55
N GLN A 69 5.07 -10.51 -13.94
CA GLN A 69 5.31 -10.11 -12.56
C GLN A 69 5.05 -8.62 -12.34
N ILE A 70 5.54 -7.77 -13.26
CA ILE A 70 5.30 -6.33 -13.22
C ILE A 70 3.80 -6.04 -13.28
N LEU A 71 3.08 -6.60 -14.27
CA LEU A 71 1.65 -6.37 -14.44
C LEU A 71 0.82 -6.99 -13.31
N GLY A 72 1.22 -8.15 -12.80
CA GLY A 72 0.59 -8.84 -11.67
C GLY A 72 0.60 -8.04 -10.37
N THR A 73 1.52 -7.05 -10.24
CA THR A 73 1.50 -6.10 -9.12
C THR A 73 0.18 -5.33 -9.09
N PHE A 74 -0.30 -4.87 -10.24
CA PHE A 74 -1.56 -4.11 -10.34
C PHE A 74 -2.78 -5.00 -10.10
N ASP A 75 -2.76 -6.27 -10.53
CA ASP A 75 -3.81 -7.24 -10.20
C ASP A 75 -3.90 -7.49 -8.70
N SER A 76 -2.76 -7.52 -8.03
CA SER A 76 -2.69 -7.64 -6.58
C SER A 76 -3.21 -6.39 -5.87
N LEU A 77 -2.99 -5.21 -6.43
CA LEU A 77 -3.59 -3.96 -5.94
C LEU A 77 -5.11 -3.96 -6.10
N GLU A 78 -5.63 -4.37 -7.25
CA GLU A 78 -7.08 -4.45 -7.47
C GLU A 78 -7.78 -5.33 -6.43
N ARG A 79 -7.19 -6.52 -6.14
CA ARG A 79 -7.71 -7.40 -5.08
C ARG A 79 -7.66 -6.75 -3.70
N ARG A 80 -6.61 -5.98 -3.41
CA ARG A 80 -6.47 -5.26 -2.13
C ARG A 80 -7.45 -4.10 -2.02
N PHE A 81 -7.67 -3.37 -3.09
CA PHE A 81 -8.63 -2.25 -3.14
C PHE A 81 -10.06 -2.72 -2.89
N ALA A 82 -10.40 -3.94 -3.32
CA ALA A 82 -11.71 -4.54 -3.05
C ALA A 82 -11.93 -4.88 -1.55
N SER A 83 -10.89 -4.82 -0.72
CA SER A 83 -11.00 -5.08 0.73
C SER A 83 -11.62 -3.88 1.45
N LYS A 84 -12.57 -4.16 2.36
CA LYS A 84 -13.16 -3.12 3.23
C LYS A 84 -12.14 -2.51 4.21
N ASP A 85 -11.09 -3.25 4.51
CA ASP A 85 -10.03 -2.86 5.45
C ASP A 85 -8.88 -2.14 4.75
N PHE A 86 -9.00 -1.84 3.45
CA PHE A 86 -7.96 -1.12 2.74
C PHE A 86 -7.90 0.34 3.19
N ARG A 87 -6.73 0.75 3.67
CA ARG A 87 -6.44 2.10 4.20
C ARG A 87 -5.21 2.72 3.54
N GLY A 88 -4.93 2.34 2.28
CA GLY A 88 -3.80 2.88 1.54
C GLY A 88 -2.45 2.24 1.88
N CYS A 89 -1.40 3.01 1.71
CA CYS A 89 -0.04 2.56 1.99
C CYS A 89 0.36 2.83 3.44
N PRO A 90 0.66 1.81 4.26
CA PRO A 90 1.00 2.00 5.68
C PRO A 90 2.23 2.88 5.90
N PHE A 91 3.19 2.87 4.98
CA PHE A 91 4.40 3.69 5.07
C PHE A 91 4.13 5.17 4.77
N VAL A 92 3.29 5.46 3.78
CA VAL A 92 2.85 6.83 3.47
C VAL A 92 2.02 7.37 4.63
N ASN A 93 1.08 6.57 5.15
CA ASN A 93 0.23 6.96 6.27
C ASN A 93 1.08 7.27 7.52
N ALA A 94 2.06 6.42 7.84
CA ALA A 94 2.95 6.64 8.97
C ALA A 94 3.75 7.95 8.85
N VAL A 95 4.31 8.24 7.68
CA VAL A 95 5.04 9.50 7.44
C VAL A 95 4.10 10.71 7.51
N ALA A 96 2.89 10.60 6.95
CA ALA A 96 1.89 11.68 7.00
C ALA A 96 1.41 11.97 8.43
N GLU A 97 1.21 10.92 9.24
CA GLU A 97 0.77 11.07 10.63
C GLU A 97 1.87 11.56 11.56
N LEU A 98 3.08 11.01 11.49
CA LEU A 98 4.15 11.30 12.45
C LEU A 98 4.97 12.53 12.07
N GLY A 99 4.92 12.90 10.80
CA GLY A 99 5.60 14.08 10.27
C GLY A 99 7.05 13.82 9.86
N PRO A 100 7.71 14.84 9.23
CA PRO A 100 9.05 14.71 8.68
C PRO A 100 10.14 14.55 9.74
N GLU A 101 9.85 14.89 10.99
CA GLU A 101 10.80 14.85 12.11
C GLU A 101 11.07 13.43 12.60
N ASP A 102 10.16 12.48 12.36
CA ASP A 102 10.38 11.07 12.70
C ASP A 102 11.32 10.41 11.66
N LYS A 103 12.62 10.55 11.94
CA LYS A 103 13.68 10.05 11.05
C LYS A 103 13.66 8.52 10.94
N ALA A 104 13.23 7.80 11.98
CA ALA A 104 13.20 6.34 11.98
C ALA A 104 12.11 5.84 11.03
N VAL A 105 10.90 6.35 11.15
CA VAL A 105 9.77 6.02 10.27
C VAL A 105 10.05 6.42 8.83
N LYS A 106 10.59 7.62 8.62
CA LYS A 106 10.97 8.10 7.29
C LYS A 106 12.00 7.18 6.63
N LYS A 107 13.03 6.75 7.37
CA LYS A 107 14.05 5.82 6.87
C LYS A 107 13.44 4.49 6.44
N ILE A 108 12.53 3.92 7.24
CA ILE A 108 11.84 2.66 6.89
C ILE A 108 10.97 2.86 5.64
N ALA A 109 10.22 3.96 5.56
CA ALA A 109 9.36 4.25 4.43
C ALA A 109 10.16 4.44 3.12
N VAL A 110 11.27 5.17 3.16
CA VAL A 110 12.18 5.35 2.01
C VAL A 110 12.74 4.00 1.57
N ALA A 111 13.24 3.17 2.52
CA ALA A 111 13.77 1.85 2.21
C ALA A 111 12.73 0.95 1.54
N PHE A 112 11.47 0.99 2.01
CA PHE A 112 10.36 0.24 1.40
C PHE A 112 10.08 0.70 -0.04
N LYS A 113 10.00 2.01 -0.27
CA LYS A 113 9.75 2.55 -1.61
C LYS A 113 10.88 2.18 -2.57
N GLU A 114 12.11 2.34 -2.12
CA GLU A 114 13.28 1.99 -2.91
C GLU A 114 13.37 0.49 -3.21
N SER A 115 13.04 -0.38 -2.25
CA SER A 115 13.03 -1.82 -2.50
C SER A 115 12.06 -2.23 -3.62
N ARG A 116 10.90 -1.55 -3.72
CA ARG A 116 9.95 -1.78 -4.82
C ARG A 116 10.48 -1.27 -6.14
N ARG A 117 11.08 -0.08 -6.16
CA ARG A 117 11.69 0.47 -7.37
C ARG A 117 12.80 -0.43 -7.89
N VAL A 118 13.69 -0.88 -7.00
CA VAL A 118 14.77 -1.82 -7.32
C VAL A 118 14.22 -3.14 -7.87
N TRP A 119 13.17 -3.68 -7.28
CA TRP A 119 12.53 -4.89 -7.78
C TRP A 119 11.99 -4.72 -9.21
N PHE A 120 11.31 -3.61 -9.52
CA PHE A 120 10.89 -3.31 -10.89
C PHE A 120 12.09 -3.18 -11.83
N ARG A 121 13.14 -2.44 -11.41
CA ARG A 121 14.36 -2.29 -12.21
C ARG A 121 14.98 -3.63 -12.56
N ASP A 122 15.09 -4.51 -11.58
CA ASP A 122 15.74 -5.81 -11.78
C ASP A 122 14.94 -6.71 -12.74
N LEU A 123 13.61 -6.63 -12.74
CA LEU A 123 12.77 -7.29 -13.74
C LEU A 123 12.93 -6.66 -15.14
N LEU A 124 13.00 -5.33 -15.22
CA LEU A 124 13.21 -4.62 -16.49
C LEU A 124 14.61 -4.90 -17.08
N MET A 125 15.63 -5.05 -16.25
CA MET A 125 16.95 -5.47 -16.68
C MET A 125 16.95 -6.89 -17.28
N GLN A 126 16.17 -7.82 -16.71
CA GLN A 126 15.98 -9.16 -17.30
C GLN A 126 15.28 -9.11 -18.67
N LEU A 127 14.51 -8.07 -18.92
CA LEU A 127 13.85 -7.81 -20.21
C LEU A 127 14.72 -6.99 -21.18
N ASN A 128 15.99 -6.71 -20.83
CA ASN A 128 16.93 -5.89 -21.59
C ASN A 128 16.44 -4.46 -21.89
N VAL A 129 15.64 -3.87 -21.00
CA VAL A 129 15.18 -2.48 -21.15
C VAL A 129 16.33 -1.53 -20.85
N ALA A 130 16.68 -0.66 -21.81
CA ALA A 130 17.85 0.22 -21.75
C ALA A 130 17.77 1.26 -20.61
N ASN A 131 16.58 1.81 -20.34
CA ASN A 131 16.33 2.84 -19.32
C ASN A 131 15.54 2.24 -18.13
N ALA A 132 15.98 1.09 -17.62
CA ALA A 132 15.29 0.33 -16.58
C ALA A 132 15.04 1.14 -15.29
N ASP A 133 15.96 2.01 -14.87
CA ASP A 133 15.80 2.84 -13.67
C ASP A 133 14.67 3.87 -13.80
N ASP A 134 14.60 4.57 -14.93
CA ASP A 134 13.55 5.57 -15.18
C ASP A 134 12.19 4.89 -15.27
N LEU A 135 12.10 3.80 -16.01
CA LEU A 135 10.85 3.05 -16.16
C LEU A 135 10.41 2.43 -14.83
N ALA A 136 11.33 1.92 -14.01
CA ALA A 136 11.03 1.43 -12.66
C ALA A 136 10.46 2.54 -11.76
N THR A 137 10.99 3.75 -11.89
CA THR A 137 10.46 4.92 -11.18
C THR A 137 9.04 5.25 -11.64
N GLN A 138 8.77 5.25 -12.94
CA GLN A 138 7.43 5.48 -13.51
C GLN A 138 6.43 4.42 -13.05
N LEU A 139 6.80 3.14 -13.07
CA LEU A 139 5.97 2.05 -12.57
C LEU A 139 5.66 2.20 -11.07
N THR A 140 6.65 2.62 -10.27
CA THR A 140 6.45 2.89 -8.84
C THR A 140 5.45 4.03 -8.63
N LEU A 141 5.54 5.10 -9.42
CA LEU A 141 4.60 6.22 -9.37
C LEU A 141 3.17 5.79 -9.75
N LEU A 142 3.00 4.91 -10.75
CA LEU A 142 1.69 4.35 -11.11
C LEU A 142 1.09 3.54 -9.95
N VAL A 143 1.89 2.73 -9.26
CA VAL A 143 1.47 1.99 -8.06
C VAL A 143 1.01 2.94 -6.98
N ASP A 144 1.81 3.95 -6.66
CA ASP A 144 1.51 4.90 -5.59
C ASP A 144 0.32 5.80 -5.92
N GLY A 145 0.22 6.24 -7.18
CA GLY A 145 -0.91 7.01 -7.67
C GLY A 145 -2.22 6.23 -7.62
N SER A 146 -2.22 4.95 -8.01
CA SER A 146 -3.42 4.10 -7.93
C SER A 146 -3.89 3.88 -6.50
N ILE A 147 -2.95 3.68 -5.55
CA ILE A 147 -3.26 3.57 -4.12
C ILE A 147 -3.91 4.86 -3.59
N ALA A 148 -3.36 6.01 -3.95
CA ALA A 148 -3.90 7.29 -3.51
C ALA A 148 -5.28 7.58 -4.11
N GLN A 149 -5.49 7.25 -5.38
CA GLN A 149 -6.77 7.44 -6.06
C GLN A 149 -7.85 6.52 -5.50
N ASP A 150 -7.54 5.24 -5.26
CA ASP A 150 -8.49 4.31 -4.67
C ASP A 150 -8.90 4.72 -3.26
N LEU A 151 -7.93 5.16 -2.43
CA LEU A 151 -8.20 5.63 -1.07
C LEU A 151 -9.22 6.79 -1.01
N VAL A 152 -9.26 7.64 -2.06
CA VAL A 152 -10.18 8.79 -2.14
C VAL A 152 -11.50 8.42 -2.82
N ARG A 153 -11.47 7.51 -3.80
CA ARG A 153 -12.63 7.21 -4.66
C ARG A 153 -13.39 5.96 -4.27
N ASP A 154 -12.78 5.07 -3.47
CA ASP A 154 -13.29 3.70 -3.23
C ASP A 154 -13.56 2.97 -4.55
N ASP A 155 -12.63 3.07 -5.52
CA ASP A 155 -12.81 2.56 -6.87
C ASP A 155 -11.64 1.64 -7.29
N PRO A 156 -11.79 0.31 -7.17
CA PRO A 156 -10.76 -0.65 -7.56
C PRO A 156 -10.32 -0.57 -9.03
N LEU A 157 -11.09 0.09 -9.91
CA LEU A 157 -10.71 0.31 -11.30
C LEU A 157 -9.46 1.18 -11.45
N MET A 158 -9.06 1.90 -10.40
CA MET A 158 -7.81 2.67 -10.41
C MET A 158 -6.58 1.78 -10.60
N ALA A 159 -6.61 0.56 -10.08
CA ALA A 159 -5.54 -0.42 -10.33
C ALA A 159 -5.51 -0.89 -11.79
N ARG A 160 -6.68 -1.09 -12.43
CA ARG A 160 -6.78 -1.45 -13.85
C ARG A 160 -6.27 -0.33 -14.74
N ALA A 161 -6.64 0.91 -14.46
CA ALA A 161 -6.14 2.07 -15.20
C ALA A 161 -4.63 2.19 -15.13
N ALA A 162 -4.04 1.99 -13.92
CA ALA A 162 -2.61 1.98 -13.73
C ALA A 162 -1.94 0.81 -14.47
N LYS A 163 -2.54 -0.39 -14.47
CA LYS A 163 -2.08 -1.55 -15.25
C LYS A 163 -2.06 -1.26 -16.76
N ALA A 164 -3.12 -0.64 -17.28
CA ALA A 164 -3.19 -0.25 -18.69
C ALA A 164 -2.06 0.74 -19.05
N ALA A 165 -1.80 1.74 -18.20
CA ALA A 165 -0.69 2.67 -18.38
C ALA A 165 0.67 1.96 -18.31
N ALA A 166 0.87 1.06 -17.36
CA ALA A 166 2.10 0.25 -17.24
C ALA A 166 2.34 -0.59 -18.51
N ARG A 167 1.28 -1.17 -19.10
CA ARG A 167 1.33 -1.91 -20.35
C ARG A 167 1.83 -1.06 -21.52
N VAL A 168 1.33 0.19 -21.63
CA VAL A 168 1.80 1.15 -22.64
C VAL A 168 3.27 1.47 -22.46
N LEU A 169 3.70 1.73 -21.22
CA LEU A 169 5.10 2.02 -20.91
C LEU A 169 6.02 0.84 -21.26
N LEU A 170 5.63 -0.39 -20.93
CA LEU A 170 6.39 -1.60 -21.28
C LEU A 170 6.48 -1.79 -22.81
N LYS A 171 5.37 -1.64 -23.54
CA LYS A 171 5.37 -1.71 -25.01
C LYS A 171 6.29 -0.66 -25.64
N ASN A 172 6.25 0.58 -25.18
CA ASN A 172 7.13 1.66 -25.64
C ASN A 172 8.61 1.38 -25.36
N ALA A 173 8.90 0.60 -24.32
CA ALA A 173 10.26 0.13 -24.00
C ALA A 173 10.68 -1.13 -24.78
N GLY A 174 9.87 -1.59 -25.74
CA GLY A 174 10.16 -2.77 -26.57
C GLY A 174 9.83 -4.11 -25.92
N VAL A 175 9.10 -4.10 -24.79
CA VAL A 175 8.70 -5.34 -24.09
C VAL A 175 7.42 -5.88 -24.69
N GLU A 176 7.46 -7.14 -25.14
CA GLU A 176 6.25 -7.85 -25.54
C GLU A 176 5.40 -8.19 -24.32
N VAL A 177 4.17 -7.73 -24.30
CA VAL A 177 3.18 -8.02 -23.26
C VAL A 177 1.94 -8.65 -23.90
N GLY A 178 1.57 -9.83 -23.43
CA GLY A 178 0.41 -10.55 -23.94
C GLY A 178 -0.90 -9.75 -23.77
N ASN A 179 -1.85 -9.93 -24.68
CA ASN A 179 -3.18 -9.29 -24.66
C ASN A 179 -4.17 -10.04 -23.76
N SER A 180 -3.80 -10.39 -22.53
CA SER A 180 -4.65 -11.19 -21.64
C SER A 180 -5.89 -10.46 -21.08
N ASP A 181 -6.21 -9.24 -21.52
CA ASP A 181 -7.35 -8.47 -21.01
C ASP A 181 -8.55 -8.35 -21.99
N GLU A 182 -8.58 -9.08 -23.12
CA GLU A 182 -9.75 -9.10 -24.02
C GLU A 182 -10.90 -10.01 -23.55
N ALA A 183 -10.77 -10.68 -22.41
CA ALA A 183 -11.83 -11.54 -21.86
C ALA A 183 -12.42 -10.93 -20.57
N GLY A 184 -13.24 -9.88 -20.72
CA GLY A 184 -13.98 -9.36 -19.57
C GLY A 184 -14.71 -8.06 -19.87
N GLU A 185 -15.84 -8.12 -20.56
CA GLU A 185 -16.81 -7.03 -20.56
C GLU A 185 -17.14 -6.58 -19.14
N PRO A 186 -17.27 -5.28 -18.86
CA PRO A 186 -17.58 -4.78 -17.53
C PRO A 186 -18.98 -5.21 -17.12
N ARG A 187 -19.11 -6.21 -16.28
CA ARG A 187 -20.37 -6.44 -15.57
C ARG A 187 -20.60 -5.26 -14.64
N HIS A 188 -21.51 -4.41 -15.01
CA HIS A 188 -22.10 -3.35 -14.20
C HIS A 188 -22.69 -3.98 -12.93
N ILE A 189 -21.92 -4.04 -11.84
CA ILE A 189 -22.45 -4.35 -10.51
C ILE A 189 -22.76 -3.03 -9.83
N GLY A 190 -23.94 -2.49 -10.14
CA GLY A 190 -24.51 -1.39 -9.38
C GLY A 190 -24.87 -1.85 -7.96
N LYS A 191 -24.02 -1.58 -6.98
CA LYS A 191 -24.37 -1.54 -5.58
C LYS A 191 -24.32 -0.11 -5.08
N LYS A 192 -25.48 0.52 -5.05
CA LYS A 192 -25.72 1.75 -4.29
C LYS A 192 -25.32 1.50 -2.83
N ARG A 193 -24.19 2.05 -2.38
CA ARG A 193 -23.92 2.25 -0.96
C ARG A 193 -24.56 3.56 -0.54
N GLY A 194 -25.25 3.54 0.61
CA GLY A 194 -26.16 4.56 1.08
C GLY A 194 -25.52 5.93 1.21
N SER A 195 -26.29 6.90 0.80
CA SER A 195 -26.18 8.33 1.00
C SER A 195 -25.90 8.71 2.45
N ALA A 196 -24.66 9.13 2.74
CA ALA A 196 -24.31 9.83 3.98
C ALA A 196 -23.41 11.06 3.74
N ALA A 197 -23.37 11.59 2.51
CA ALA A 197 -22.51 12.73 2.17
C ALA A 197 -23.31 13.99 1.78
N LYS A 198 -24.44 14.27 2.44
CA LYS A 198 -25.26 15.49 2.18
C LYS A 198 -25.41 16.44 3.36
N ALA A 199 -24.36 16.67 4.15
CA ALA A 199 -24.49 17.60 5.28
C ALA A 199 -23.29 18.51 5.56
N VAL A 200 -22.29 18.66 4.69
CA VAL A 200 -21.10 19.46 5.01
C VAL A 200 -20.89 20.70 4.12
N ILE A 201 -21.63 20.89 3.03
CA ILE A 201 -21.38 22.03 2.11
C ILE A 201 -22.29 23.25 2.38
N SER A 202 -23.22 23.20 3.34
CA SER A 202 -24.18 24.32 3.56
C SER A 202 -23.80 25.32 4.65
N ARG A 203 -22.55 25.36 5.16
CA ARG A 203 -22.17 26.30 6.22
C ARG A 203 -20.95 27.18 5.93
N ALA A 204 -20.60 27.39 4.68
CA ALA A 204 -19.49 28.30 4.29
C ALA A 204 -19.92 29.48 3.40
N SER A 205 -21.17 29.92 3.49
CA SER A 205 -21.62 31.19 2.85
C SER A 205 -22.70 31.78 3.74
N GLY A 206 -22.24 32.52 4.74
CA GLY A 206 -23.04 33.38 5.61
C GLY A 206 -22.12 34.16 6.53
#